data_5d28a46487f65369510f7caf308b226b
#
_entry.id   5d28a46487f65369510f7caf308b226b
#
_cell.length_a   1.000
_cell.length_b   1.000
_cell.length_c   1.000
_cell.angle_alpha   90.00
_cell.angle_beta   90.00
_cell.angle_gamma   90.00
#
_symmetry.space_group_name_H-M   'P 1'
#
loop_
_entity.id
_entity.type
_entity.pdbx_description
1 polymer ?
#
loop_
_entity_poly.entity_id
_entity_poly.type
_entity_poly.pdbx_seq_one_letter_code
_entity_poly.pdbx_strand_id
1 'polypeptide(L)'
;MRTSLAPGIRLITSFSRDSWYRGFTLLLTFLFYTSYHLSRKPISIVKSELHRNCSEVIRPPNFSSPNNETWCDWPPFDQTNYQTLFGALDNSFLVTYAIGMFISGIFGERLPLRYYLSTGMLLSGFFTTLFGFGFYWKIHSIWFYVFAQAMNGLVQTTGWPAVVACVGNWFGKGKRGLIMGIWNSHTSVGNILGSLIAGVFVSTSWGLSFIVPGIIIAVMGVVCFFFLVEKPEDVNCSLPQHHDLPEQEPLLRSSSNEEIFGSPAHNQVNGVRSVQVASDEPEAISFLGALRIPGVVEFSLCLLFAKLVSYTFLYWLPLYIANVAHFDAKGAGDMSTLFDVGGILGGIFAGVISDYTGGRATTCCVMLVVAAPMLFLYNHIGQNGLATTIGMLMFCGSLVNGPYALITTAVSADLGTHECLRGNAKALSTVTAIIDGTGSIGAALGPLLAGLISPSGWNNVFYMLITADILACLFLSRLVFKEVRGWCGYYTRQRGTDMDVRDSKKSDRWTKWMCLTNPNRPRVRVIHRNGTNGDCDSAGVLLKKSSTPFKKNKCT
;
A
#
# COMPACT_ATOMS: atom_id res chain seq x y z
N MET A 1 -11.27 44.55 23.46
CA MET A 1 -10.98 43.12 23.69
C MET A 1 -11.37 42.32 22.45
N ARG A 2 -10.44 41.81 21.68
CA ARG A 2 -10.77 40.85 20.60
C ARG A 2 -11.21 39.55 21.24
N THR A 3 -12.49 39.21 21.09
CA THR A 3 -13.02 37.91 21.53
C THR A 3 -12.19 36.79 20.89
N SER A 4 -11.55 35.95 21.71
CA SER A 4 -10.79 34.81 21.21
C SER A 4 -11.74 33.87 20.47
N LEU A 5 -11.43 33.55 19.20
CA LEU A 5 -12.17 32.57 18.42
C LEU A 5 -12.27 31.25 19.21
N ALA A 6 -13.44 30.62 19.15
CA ALA A 6 -13.67 29.31 19.77
C ALA A 6 -12.61 28.30 19.32
N PRO A 7 -12.12 27.39 20.21
CA PRO A 7 -11.01 26.49 19.91
C PRO A 7 -11.20 25.67 18.64
N GLY A 8 -12.41 25.18 18.38
CA GLY A 8 -12.73 24.41 17.17
C GLY A 8 -12.67 25.26 15.88
N ILE A 9 -13.17 26.51 15.93
CA ILE A 9 -13.08 27.43 14.79
C ILE A 9 -11.63 27.86 14.56
N ARG A 10 -10.85 28.06 15.63
CA ARG A 10 -9.42 28.37 15.53
C ARG A 10 -8.63 27.23 14.89
N LEU A 11 -8.99 25.98 15.18
CA LEU A 11 -8.40 24.81 14.55
C LEU A 11 -8.68 24.80 13.03
N ILE A 12 -9.93 25.03 12.65
CA ILE A 12 -10.36 25.06 11.24
C ILE A 12 -9.69 26.21 10.47
N THR A 13 -9.59 27.40 11.05
CA THR A 13 -9.00 28.59 10.41
C THR A 13 -7.46 28.61 10.45
N SER A 14 -6.82 27.69 11.19
CA SER A 14 -5.35 27.61 11.27
C SER A 14 -4.71 26.86 10.10
N PHE A 15 -5.50 26.11 9.31
CA PHE A 15 -4.98 25.37 8.17
C PHE A 15 -4.85 26.27 6.93
N SER A 16 -3.71 26.14 6.25
CA SER A 16 -3.54 26.74 4.93
C SER A 16 -4.45 26.05 3.89
N ARG A 17 -4.75 26.74 2.77
CA ARG A 17 -5.52 26.17 1.67
C ARG A 17 -4.95 24.84 1.20
N ASP A 18 -3.63 24.75 1.05
CA ASP A 18 -2.92 23.52 0.65
C ASP A 18 -3.16 22.37 1.62
N SER A 19 -3.09 22.63 2.92
CA SER A 19 -3.32 21.61 3.96
C SER A 19 -4.77 21.11 3.94
N TRP A 20 -5.73 21.99 3.69
CA TRP A 20 -7.14 21.61 3.55
C TRP A 20 -7.37 20.67 2.38
N TYR A 21 -6.91 21.05 1.17
CA TYR A 21 -7.09 20.22 -0.01
C TYR A 21 -6.34 18.90 0.08
N ARG A 22 -5.13 18.87 0.67
CA ARG A 22 -4.39 17.62 0.92
C ARG A 22 -5.15 16.71 1.88
N GLY A 23 -5.64 17.24 3.01
CA GLY A 23 -6.45 16.47 3.96
C GLY A 23 -7.76 15.98 3.35
N PHE A 24 -8.43 16.81 2.58
CA PHE A 24 -9.68 16.50 1.89
C PHE A 24 -9.50 15.39 0.85
N THR A 25 -8.47 15.48 0.00
CA THR A 25 -8.18 14.45 -1.00
C THR A 25 -7.79 13.13 -0.35
N LEU A 26 -7.00 13.16 0.74
CA LEU A 26 -6.63 11.97 1.49
C LEU A 26 -7.86 11.28 2.08
N LEU A 27 -8.77 12.06 2.68
CA LEU A 27 -10.03 11.56 3.24
C LEU A 27 -10.95 10.99 2.16
N LEU A 28 -11.14 11.71 1.05
CA LEU A 28 -11.99 11.23 -0.05
C LEU A 28 -11.46 9.92 -0.65
N THR A 29 -10.17 9.86 -0.96
CA THR A 29 -9.57 8.65 -1.52
C THR A 29 -9.61 7.48 -0.54
N PHE A 30 -9.48 7.74 0.76
CA PHE A 30 -9.69 6.77 1.84
C PHE A 30 -11.11 6.21 1.80
N LEU A 31 -12.13 7.07 1.74
CA LEU A 31 -13.54 6.66 1.71
C LEU A 31 -13.90 5.92 0.42
N PHE A 32 -13.37 6.35 -0.73
CA PHE A 32 -13.61 5.64 -1.99
C PHE A 32 -13.08 4.22 -1.92
N TYR A 33 -11.85 4.04 -1.45
CA TYR A 33 -11.26 2.70 -1.40
C TYR A 33 -11.84 1.84 -0.27
N THR A 34 -12.27 2.45 0.84
CA THR A 34 -13.09 1.79 1.86
C THR A 34 -14.36 1.19 1.25
N SER A 35 -15.06 1.92 0.37
CA SER A 35 -16.30 1.44 -0.26
C SER A 35 -16.05 0.28 -1.24
N TYR A 36 -14.90 0.23 -1.92
CA TYR A 36 -14.50 -0.93 -2.71
C TYR A 36 -14.35 -2.18 -1.85
N HIS A 37 -13.60 -2.10 -0.74
CA HIS A 37 -13.39 -3.23 0.16
C HIS A 37 -14.69 -3.65 0.88
N LEU A 38 -15.51 -2.70 1.27
CA LEU A 38 -16.84 -2.94 1.83
C LEU A 38 -17.71 -3.78 0.89
N SER A 39 -17.64 -3.54 -0.42
CA SER A 39 -18.42 -4.29 -1.42
C SER A 39 -17.87 -5.69 -1.72
N ARG A 40 -16.60 -5.98 -1.39
CA ARG A 40 -15.97 -7.30 -1.60
C ARG A 40 -16.25 -8.30 -0.49
N LYS A 41 -16.43 -7.82 0.75
CA LYS A 41 -16.51 -8.67 1.93
C LYS A 41 -17.81 -9.50 2.08
N PRO A 42 -18.99 -9.07 1.60
CA PRO A 42 -20.26 -9.78 1.83
C PRO A 42 -20.24 -11.24 1.43
N ILE A 43 -19.57 -11.61 0.32
CA ILE A 43 -19.53 -13.01 -0.13
C ILE A 43 -18.95 -13.94 0.93
N SER A 44 -17.93 -13.49 1.70
CA SER A 44 -17.31 -14.32 2.73
C SER A 44 -18.25 -14.62 3.92
N ILE A 45 -19.21 -13.74 4.18
CA ILE A 45 -20.19 -13.89 5.24
C ILE A 45 -21.37 -14.74 4.77
N VAL A 46 -21.82 -14.50 3.54
CA VAL A 46 -23.03 -15.16 2.97
C VAL A 46 -22.77 -16.63 2.64
N LYS A 47 -21.53 -17.08 2.45
CA LYS A 47 -21.20 -18.50 2.19
C LYS A 47 -21.80 -19.44 3.23
N SER A 48 -21.70 -19.11 4.51
CA SER A 48 -22.26 -19.91 5.61
C SER A 48 -23.78 -19.93 5.64
N GLU A 49 -24.44 -18.99 4.97
CA GLU A 49 -25.87 -18.96 4.80
C GLU A 49 -26.33 -19.69 3.53
N LEU A 50 -25.51 -19.71 2.48
CA LEU A 50 -25.79 -20.45 1.24
C LEU A 50 -25.71 -21.97 1.43
N HIS A 51 -24.87 -22.42 2.37
CA HIS A 51 -24.77 -23.82 2.81
C HIS A 51 -24.74 -23.87 4.33
N ARG A 52 -25.85 -24.31 4.93
CA ARG A 52 -26.08 -24.31 6.38
C ARG A 52 -26.16 -25.74 6.95
N ASN A 53 -25.96 -25.84 8.26
CA ASN A 53 -26.30 -27.08 8.98
C ASN A 53 -27.83 -27.18 9.15
N CYS A 54 -28.50 -27.92 8.27
CA CYS A 54 -29.95 -28.02 8.27
C CYS A 54 -30.52 -28.72 9.52
N SER A 55 -29.71 -29.40 10.36
CA SER A 55 -30.13 -30.00 11.62
C SER A 55 -30.47 -28.95 12.70
N GLU A 56 -29.91 -27.74 12.56
CA GLU A 56 -30.12 -26.64 13.50
C GLU A 56 -31.27 -25.70 13.08
N VAL A 57 -31.88 -25.94 11.91
CA VAL A 57 -32.96 -25.12 11.36
C VAL A 57 -34.31 -25.82 11.54
N ILE A 58 -35.30 -25.09 12.04
CA ILE A 58 -36.67 -25.63 12.21
C ILE A 58 -37.28 -25.82 10.82
N ARG A 59 -37.58 -27.08 10.46
CA ARG A 59 -38.17 -27.43 9.16
C ARG A 59 -39.66 -27.00 9.12
N PRO A 60 -40.07 -26.26 8.08
CA PRO A 60 -41.48 -25.92 7.89
C PRO A 60 -42.35 -27.19 7.72
N PRO A 61 -43.53 -27.29 8.35
CA PRO A 61 -44.35 -28.54 8.41
C PRO A 61 -44.81 -29.07 7.04
N ASN A 62 -44.79 -28.28 6.01
CA ASN A 62 -45.26 -28.66 4.66
C ASN A 62 -44.13 -28.72 3.60
N PHE A 63 -42.87 -28.72 4.04
CA PHE A 63 -41.76 -28.73 3.11
C PHE A 63 -41.28 -30.16 2.79
N SER A 64 -41.51 -30.61 1.56
CA SER A 64 -41.07 -31.92 1.06
C SER A 64 -39.86 -31.72 0.14
N SER A 65 -38.67 -32.00 0.64
CA SER A 65 -37.44 -32.07 -0.14
C SER A 65 -36.98 -33.52 -0.24
N PRO A 66 -36.47 -33.97 -1.38
CA PRO A 66 -35.94 -35.32 -1.55
C PRO A 66 -34.67 -35.59 -0.73
N ASN A 67 -33.96 -34.52 -0.29
CA ASN A 67 -32.72 -34.63 0.46
C ASN A 67 -32.90 -34.05 1.86
N ASN A 68 -32.81 -34.91 2.89
CA ASN A 68 -33.04 -34.50 4.30
C ASN A 68 -31.87 -33.70 4.90
N GLU A 69 -30.69 -33.76 4.29
CA GLU A 69 -29.46 -33.11 4.83
C GLU A 69 -29.22 -31.70 4.28
N THR A 70 -29.70 -31.41 3.05
CA THR A 70 -29.43 -30.13 2.36
C THR A 70 -30.71 -29.35 2.02
N TRP A 71 -31.81 -29.66 2.66
CA TRP A 71 -33.12 -29.05 2.36
C TRP A 71 -33.17 -27.54 2.60
N CYS A 72 -32.32 -27.01 3.45
CA CYS A 72 -32.27 -25.60 3.82
C CYS A 72 -31.24 -24.80 3.03
N ASP A 73 -30.44 -25.46 2.18
CA ASP A 73 -29.38 -24.83 1.40
C ASP A 73 -29.94 -24.08 0.20
N TRP A 74 -29.17 -23.08 -0.24
CA TRP A 74 -29.47 -22.37 -1.47
C TRP A 74 -28.86 -23.09 -2.67
N PRO A 75 -29.67 -23.64 -3.60
CA PRO A 75 -29.09 -24.25 -4.80
C PRO A 75 -28.31 -23.22 -5.64
N PRO A 76 -27.16 -23.58 -6.22
CA PRO A 76 -26.59 -24.93 -6.40
C PRO A 76 -25.62 -25.36 -5.27
N PHE A 77 -25.60 -24.69 -4.12
CA PHE A 77 -24.66 -24.99 -3.01
C PHE A 77 -25.18 -26.09 -2.07
N ASP A 78 -26.27 -26.76 -2.45
CA ASP A 78 -26.89 -27.92 -1.79
C ASP A 78 -26.17 -29.25 -2.09
N GLN A 79 -25.03 -29.21 -2.80
CA GLN A 79 -24.29 -30.38 -3.25
C GLN A 79 -23.00 -30.60 -2.48
N THR A 80 -22.44 -31.81 -2.54
CA THR A 80 -21.19 -32.19 -1.86
C THR A 80 -19.96 -31.38 -2.31
N ASN A 81 -20.00 -30.76 -3.49
CA ASN A 81 -18.93 -29.93 -4.05
C ASN A 81 -19.06 -28.42 -3.75
N TYR A 82 -19.91 -28.03 -2.81
CA TYR A 82 -20.19 -26.61 -2.52
C TYR A 82 -18.93 -25.78 -2.24
N GLN A 83 -17.94 -26.35 -1.57
CA GLN A 83 -16.66 -25.66 -1.31
C GLN A 83 -15.90 -25.31 -2.59
N THR A 84 -15.91 -26.22 -3.56
CA THR A 84 -15.32 -25.97 -4.87
C THR A 84 -16.07 -24.89 -5.63
N LEU A 85 -17.43 -24.88 -5.54
CA LEU A 85 -18.25 -23.81 -6.13
C LEU A 85 -18.00 -22.46 -5.47
N PHE A 86 -17.81 -22.39 -4.16
CA PHE A 86 -17.43 -21.17 -3.45
C PHE A 86 -16.06 -20.68 -3.90
N GLY A 87 -15.08 -21.57 -4.02
CA GLY A 87 -13.75 -21.24 -4.56
C GLY A 87 -13.81 -20.71 -5.98
N ALA A 88 -14.64 -21.32 -6.84
CA ALA A 88 -14.86 -20.87 -8.22
C ALA A 88 -15.53 -19.48 -8.27
N LEU A 89 -16.47 -19.22 -7.37
CA LEU A 89 -17.18 -17.94 -7.27
C LEU A 89 -16.23 -16.81 -6.84
N ASP A 90 -15.42 -17.02 -5.81
CA ASP A 90 -14.38 -16.07 -5.39
C ASP A 90 -13.39 -15.82 -6.52
N ASN A 91 -12.98 -16.92 -7.19
CA ASN A 91 -11.97 -16.86 -8.23
C ASN A 91 -12.46 -16.14 -9.48
N SER A 92 -13.76 -16.18 -9.79
CA SER A 92 -14.34 -15.44 -10.89
C SER A 92 -14.13 -13.91 -10.75
N PHE A 93 -14.23 -13.37 -9.54
CA PHE A 93 -13.88 -12.00 -9.24
C PHE A 93 -12.36 -11.76 -9.28
N LEU A 94 -11.59 -12.61 -8.60
CA LEU A 94 -10.16 -12.38 -8.36
C LEU A 94 -9.31 -12.54 -9.61
N VAL A 95 -9.64 -13.48 -10.50
CA VAL A 95 -8.94 -13.67 -11.79
C VAL A 95 -9.21 -12.50 -12.72
N THR A 96 -10.47 -12.09 -12.87
CA THR A 96 -10.80 -10.93 -13.72
C THR A 96 -10.20 -9.64 -13.16
N TYR A 97 -10.14 -9.49 -11.84
CA TYR A 97 -9.43 -8.39 -11.18
C TYR A 97 -7.92 -8.44 -11.47
N ALA A 98 -7.28 -9.61 -11.36
CA ALA A 98 -5.85 -9.74 -11.61
C ALA A 98 -5.48 -9.41 -13.06
N ILE A 99 -6.23 -9.93 -14.03
CA ILE A 99 -6.04 -9.65 -15.46
C ILE A 99 -6.29 -8.17 -15.75
N GLY A 100 -7.42 -7.65 -15.28
CA GLY A 100 -7.83 -6.27 -15.51
C GLY A 100 -6.88 -5.26 -14.88
N MET A 101 -6.15 -5.61 -13.79
CA MET A 101 -5.22 -4.71 -13.11
C MET A 101 -4.05 -4.29 -14.01
N PHE A 102 -3.48 -5.21 -14.80
CA PHE A 102 -2.41 -4.89 -15.76
C PHE A 102 -2.89 -3.94 -16.86
N ILE A 103 -4.13 -4.12 -17.31
CA ILE A 103 -4.76 -3.27 -18.34
C ILE A 103 -5.14 -1.91 -17.75
N SER A 104 -5.64 -1.90 -16.53
CA SER A 104 -6.09 -0.71 -15.80
C SER A 104 -4.97 0.32 -15.57
N GLY A 105 -3.73 -0.14 -15.31
CA GLY A 105 -2.56 0.74 -15.20
C GLY A 105 -2.32 1.58 -16.45
N ILE A 106 -2.52 1.00 -17.62
CA ILE A 106 -2.36 1.68 -18.92
C ILE A 106 -3.45 2.75 -19.14
N PHE A 107 -4.69 2.42 -18.79
CA PHE A 107 -5.82 3.35 -18.93
C PHE A 107 -5.78 4.47 -17.88
N GLY A 108 -5.36 4.17 -16.65
CA GLY A 108 -5.27 5.14 -15.56
C GLY A 108 -4.28 6.28 -15.83
N GLU A 109 -3.26 6.07 -16.68
CA GLU A 109 -2.33 7.13 -17.10
C GLU A 109 -2.87 8.02 -18.24
N ARG A 110 -3.85 7.54 -19.00
CA ARG A 110 -4.35 8.20 -20.21
C ARG A 110 -5.69 8.89 -20.03
N LEU A 111 -6.49 8.44 -19.06
CA LEU A 111 -7.83 8.96 -18.82
C LEU A 111 -7.84 9.91 -17.61
N PRO A 112 -8.72 10.94 -17.59
CA PRO A 112 -8.93 11.75 -16.41
C PRO A 112 -9.38 10.86 -15.24
N LEU A 113 -8.62 10.88 -14.13
CA LEU A 113 -8.81 9.97 -12.99
C LEU A 113 -10.21 10.03 -12.40
N ARG A 114 -10.78 11.24 -12.32
CA ARG A 114 -12.13 11.48 -11.79
C ARG A 114 -13.19 10.67 -12.55
N TYR A 115 -13.22 10.75 -13.88
CA TYR A 115 -14.19 10.02 -14.70
C TYR A 115 -13.93 8.51 -14.66
N TYR A 116 -12.66 8.11 -14.73
CA TYR A 116 -12.25 6.72 -14.71
C TYR A 116 -12.66 6.03 -13.41
N LEU A 117 -12.36 6.66 -12.26
CA LEU A 117 -12.70 6.15 -10.94
C LEU A 117 -14.22 6.16 -10.70
N SER A 118 -14.91 7.26 -11.02
CA SER A 118 -16.37 7.36 -10.84
C SER A 118 -17.14 6.31 -11.63
N THR A 119 -16.78 6.11 -12.90
CA THR A 119 -17.42 5.09 -13.75
C THR A 119 -17.19 3.69 -13.19
N GLY A 120 -15.96 3.39 -12.76
CA GLY A 120 -15.65 2.10 -12.14
C GLY A 120 -16.44 1.84 -10.86
N MET A 121 -16.62 2.87 -10.01
CA MET A 121 -17.41 2.76 -8.78
C MET A 121 -18.91 2.56 -9.05
N LEU A 122 -19.47 3.29 -10.02
CA LEU A 122 -20.88 3.14 -10.42
C LEU A 122 -21.17 1.75 -10.98
N LEU A 123 -20.32 1.26 -11.88
CA LEU A 123 -20.44 -0.09 -12.44
C LEU A 123 -20.23 -1.18 -11.39
N SER A 124 -19.29 -0.98 -10.45
CA SER A 124 -19.10 -1.90 -9.33
C SER A 124 -20.34 -1.96 -8.44
N GLY A 125 -20.94 -0.80 -8.13
CA GLY A 125 -22.20 -0.73 -7.40
C GLY A 125 -23.32 -1.49 -8.11
N PHE A 126 -23.43 -1.33 -9.42
CA PHE A 126 -24.39 -2.05 -10.26
C PHE A 126 -24.21 -3.58 -10.18
N PHE A 127 -23.00 -4.10 -10.41
CA PHE A 127 -22.77 -5.55 -10.42
C PHE A 127 -22.86 -6.17 -9.01
N THR A 128 -22.44 -5.45 -7.97
CA THR A 128 -22.63 -5.88 -6.59
C THR A 128 -24.12 -5.97 -6.22
N THR A 129 -24.92 -4.98 -6.60
CA THR A 129 -26.37 -4.97 -6.42
C THR A 129 -27.05 -6.06 -7.24
N LEU A 130 -26.61 -6.28 -8.47
CA LEU A 130 -27.11 -7.34 -9.36
C LEU A 130 -26.93 -8.73 -8.73
N PHE A 131 -25.77 -8.99 -8.09
CA PHE A 131 -25.55 -10.24 -7.34
C PHE A 131 -26.61 -10.43 -6.26
N GLY A 132 -26.90 -9.38 -5.47
CA GLY A 132 -27.91 -9.42 -4.41
C GLY A 132 -29.35 -9.64 -4.91
N PHE A 133 -29.67 -9.16 -6.11
CA PHE A 133 -30.99 -9.42 -6.73
C PHE A 133 -31.21 -10.89 -7.08
N GLY A 134 -30.14 -11.70 -7.20
CA GLY A 134 -30.26 -13.15 -7.35
C GLY A 134 -31.10 -13.81 -6.27
N PHE A 135 -31.08 -13.27 -5.03
CA PHE A 135 -31.95 -13.70 -3.93
C PHE A 135 -33.44 -13.45 -4.23
N TYR A 136 -33.78 -12.21 -4.62
CA TYR A 136 -35.18 -11.82 -4.86
C TYR A 136 -35.76 -12.45 -6.13
N TRP A 137 -34.95 -12.63 -7.15
CA TRP A 137 -35.35 -13.28 -8.39
C TRP A 137 -35.26 -14.80 -8.33
N LYS A 138 -34.85 -15.36 -7.17
CA LYS A 138 -34.69 -16.80 -6.94
C LYS A 138 -33.86 -17.49 -8.02
N ILE A 139 -32.71 -16.88 -8.35
CA ILE A 139 -31.81 -17.42 -9.36
C ILE A 139 -30.95 -18.51 -8.73
N HIS A 140 -31.02 -19.72 -9.26
CA HIS A 140 -30.29 -20.90 -8.80
C HIS A 140 -29.18 -21.33 -9.77
N SER A 141 -28.84 -20.50 -10.74
CA SER A 141 -27.76 -20.76 -11.70
C SER A 141 -26.44 -20.17 -11.21
N ILE A 142 -25.41 -21.00 -11.05
CA ILE A 142 -24.06 -20.55 -10.68
C ILE A 142 -23.50 -19.52 -11.68
N TRP A 143 -23.83 -19.64 -12.97
CA TRP A 143 -23.32 -18.79 -14.01
C TRP A 143 -23.75 -17.33 -13.87
N PHE A 144 -24.92 -17.06 -13.32
CA PHE A 144 -25.37 -15.71 -13.01
C PHE A 144 -24.45 -15.03 -11.98
N TYR A 145 -24.13 -15.74 -10.90
CA TYR A 145 -23.28 -15.25 -9.83
C TYR A 145 -21.82 -15.12 -10.29
N VAL A 146 -21.33 -16.08 -11.06
CA VAL A 146 -20.00 -16.03 -11.70
C VAL A 146 -19.89 -14.82 -12.63
N PHE A 147 -20.90 -14.57 -13.47
CA PHE A 147 -20.92 -13.40 -14.36
C PHE A 147 -20.91 -12.08 -13.57
N ALA A 148 -21.77 -11.94 -12.57
CA ALA A 148 -21.82 -10.73 -11.72
C ALA A 148 -20.48 -10.47 -11.02
N GLN A 149 -19.85 -11.52 -10.47
CA GLN A 149 -18.55 -11.42 -9.80
C GLN A 149 -17.41 -11.12 -10.78
N ALA A 150 -17.39 -11.78 -11.94
CA ALA A 150 -16.37 -11.53 -12.96
C ALA A 150 -16.41 -10.09 -13.48
N MET A 151 -17.60 -9.58 -13.78
CA MET A 151 -17.77 -8.19 -14.21
C MET A 151 -17.43 -7.20 -13.10
N ASN A 152 -17.82 -7.50 -11.87
CA ASN A 152 -17.45 -6.68 -10.71
C ASN A 152 -15.93 -6.65 -10.52
N GLY A 153 -15.25 -7.80 -10.61
CA GLY A 153 -13.79 -7.89 -10.54
C GLY A 153 -13.10 -7.02 -11.59
N LEU A 154 -13.58 -7.08 -12.84
CA LEU A 154 -13.01 -6.30 -13.94
C LEU A 154 -13.16 -4.79 -13.71
N VAL A 155 -14.35 -4.30 -13.35
CA VAL A 155 -14.58 -2.86 -13.17
C VAL A 155 -13.92 -2.30 -11.91
N GLN A 156 -13.72 -3.12 -10.88
CA GLN A 156 -13.01 -2.69 -9.65
C GLN A 156 -11.51 -2.43 -9.86
N THR A 157 -10.92 -2.90 -10.94
CA THR A 157 -9.51 -2.61 -11.27
C THR A 157 -9.24 -1.13 -11.51
N THR A 158 -10.26 -0.34 -11.83
CA THR A 158 -10.14 1.12 -11.98
C THR A 158 -9.74 1.81 -10.68
N GLY A 159 -10.01 1.19 -9.52
CA GLY A 159 -9.85 1.81 -8.20
C GLY A 159 -8.41 2.04 -7.80
N TRP A 160 -7.60 0.98 -7.68
CA TRP A 160 -6.28 1.07 -7.06
C TRP A 160 -5.30 1.99 -7.80
N PRO A 161 -5.07 1.84 -9.12
CA PRO A 161 -4.15 2.71 -9.84
C PRO A 161 -4.57 4.19 -9.80
N ALA A 162 -5.88 4.46 -9.94
CA ALA A 162 -6.40 5.83 -9.92
C ALA A 162 -6.24 6.51 -8.55
N VAL A 163 -6.54 5.79 -7.47
CA VAL A 163 -6.44 6.34 -6.11
C VAL A 163 -4.98 6.57 -5.72
N VAL A 164 -4.08 5.62 -6.03
CA VAL A 164 -2.64 5.76 -5.77
C VAL A 164 -2.04 6.91 -6.58
N ALA A 165 -2.42 7.05 -7.86
CA ALA A 165 -1.97 8.15 -8.69
C ALA A 165 -2.46 9.50 -8.14
N CYS A 166 -3.72 9.60 -7.72
CA CYS A 166 -4.28 10.81 -7.12
C CYS A 166 -3.52 11.19 -5.83
N VAL A 167 -3.31 10.23 -4.91
CA VAL A 167 -2.54 10.48 -3.68
C VAL A 167 -1.09 10.86 -3.99
N GLY A 168 -0.48 10.22 -5.00
CA GLY A 168 0.87 10.56 -5.48
C GLY A 168 1.01 11.99 -6.00
N ASN A 169 -0.04 12.53 -6.64
CA ASN A 169 -0.06 13.91 -7.12
C ASN A 169 -0.09 14.95 -5.96
N TRP A 170 -0.66 14.58 -4.82
CA TRP A 170 -0.84 15.49 -3.68
C TRP A 170 0.26 15.38 -2.61
N PHE A 171 0.96 14.24 -2.52
CA PHE A 171 1.92 13.96 -1.45
C PHE A 171 3.32 13.65 -2.01
N GLY A 172 4.32 14.38 -1.52
CA GLY A 172 5.74 14.16 -1.85
C GLY A 172 6.38 12.97 -1.09
N LYS A 173 7.70 12.82 -1.19
CA LYS A 173 8.48 11.68 -0.68
C LYS A 173 8.63 11.59 0.87
N GLY A 174 8.26 12.63 1.65
CA GLY A 174 8.48 12.66 3.10
C GLY A 174 7.50 11.81 3.90
N LYS A 175 7.98 11.06 4.92
CA LYS A 175 7.19 10.24 5.87
C LYS A 175 6.13 9.33 5.24
N ARG A 176 6.45 8.72 4.11
CA ARG A 176 5.51 7.90 3.33
C ARG A 176 5.03 6.67 4.08
N GLY A 177 5.90 5.99 4.84
CA GLY A 177 5.55 4.75 5.52
C GLY A 177 4.42 4.94 6.51
N LEU A 178 4.51 5.92 7.40
CA LEU A 178 3.47 6.21 8.38
C LEU A 178 2.16 6.70 7.72
N ILE A 179 2.25 7.71 6.83
CA ILE A 179 1.07 8.28 6.18
C ILE A 179 0.36 7.24 5.34
N MET A 180 1.11 6.48 4.54
CA MET A 180 0.57 5.42 3.70
C MET A 180 0.08 4.23 4.52
N GLY A 181 0.71 3.90 5.65
CA GLY A 181 0.23 2.88 6.58
C GLY A 181 -1.13 3.22 7.19
N ILE A 182 -1.31 4.48 7.65
CA ILE A 182 -2.59 4.97 8.15
C ILE A 182 -3.61 5.01 7.02
N TRP A 183 -3.25 5.54 5.85
CA TRP A 183 -4.15 5.62 4.71
C TRP A 183 -4.58 4.23 4.22
N ASN A 184 -3.68 3.25 4.19
CA ASN A 184 -4.01 1.88 3.76
C ASN A 184 -4.97 1.15 4.71
N SER A 185 -5.21 1.68 5.92
CA SER A 185 -6.22 1.12 6.84
C SER A 185 -7.64 1.12 6.26
N HIS A 186 -7.89 1.90 5.16
CA HIS A 186 -9.13 1.84 4.39
C HIS A 186 -9.51 0.41 3.98
N THR A 187 -8.52 -0.45 3.70
CA THR A 187 -8.73 -1.86 3.36
C THR A 187 -9.44 -2.60 4.50
N SER A 188 -8.84 -2.56 5.69
CA SER A 188 -9.39 -3.23 6.86
C SER A 188 -10.69 -2.57 7.34
N VAL A 189 -10.77 -1.23 7.33
CA VAL A 189 -12.02 -0.50 7.66
C VAL A 189 -13.14 -0.92 6.72
N GLY A 190 -12.86 -1.01 5.41
CA GLY A 190 -13.84 -1.48 4.42
C GLY A 190 -14.29 -2.92 4.68
N ASN A 191 -13.36 -3.83 4.99
CA ASN A 191 -13.67 -5.22 5.31
C ASN A 191 -14.53 -5.33 6.59
N ILE A 192 -14.19 -4.57 7.65
CA ILE A 192 -14.96 -4.54 8.90
C ILE A 192 -16.39 -4.05 8.62
N LEU A 193 -16.54 -2.91 7.96
CA LEU A 193 -17.85 -2.36 7.63
C LEU A 193 -18.65 -3.32 6.73
N GLY A 194 -17.99 -3.95 5.76
CA GLY A 194 -18.60 -4.96 4.90
C GLY A 194 -19.10 -6.17 5.66
N SER A 195 -18.32 -6.67 6.64
CA SER A 195 -18.75 -7.77 7.52
C SER A 195 -19.95 -7.38 8.38
N LEU A 196 -19.88 -6.22 9.04
CA LEU A 196 -20.95 -5.77 9.93
C LEU A 196 -22.25 -5.53 9.16
N ILE A 197 -22.20 -4.86 8.00
CA ILE A 197 -23.39 -4.61 7.17
C ILE A 197 -23.95 -5.93 6.63
N ALA A 198 -23.10 -6.82 6.12
CA ALA A 198 -23.56 -8.12 5.63
C ALA A 198 -24.17 -8.96 6.74
N GLY A 199 -23.56 -8.96 7.94
CA GLY A 199 -24.03 -9.70 9.10
C GLY A 199 -25.42 -9.27 9.62
N VAL A 200 -25.80 -8.00 9.40
CA VAL A 200 -27.16 -7.53 9.78
C VAL A 200 -28.25 -8.22 8.96
N PHE A 201 -27.98 -8.50 7.68
CA PHE A 201 -28.99 -8.98 6.73
C PHE A 201 -28.85 -10.46 6.40
N VAL A 202 -27.72 -11.10 6.73
CA VAL A 202 -27.37 -12.44 6.24
C VAL A 202 -28.41 -13.49 6.60
N SER A 203 -28.92 -13.51 7.83
CA SER A 203 -29.87 -14.51 8.31
C SER A 203 -31.31 -14.28 7.83
N THR A 204 -31.67 -13.05 7.44
CA THR A 204 -33.05 -12.70 7.05
C THR A 204 -33.22 -12.59 5.54
N SER A 205 -32.25 -11.94 4.86
CA SER A 205 -32.32 -11.63 3.45
C SER A 205 -30.90 -11.39 2.92
N TRP A 206 -30.15 -12.46 2.68
CA TRP A 206 -28.74 -12.35 2.27
C TRP A 206 -28.53 -11.50 1.00
N GLY A 207 -29.57 -11.30 0.17
CA GLY A 207 -29.50 -10.38 -0.97
C GLY A 207 -29.20 -8.94 -0.57
N LEU A 208 -29.73 -8.46 0.58
CA LEU A 208 -29.45 -7.13 1.11
C LEU A 208 -27.99 -6.97 1.55
N SER A 209 -27.32 -8.05 1.94
CA SER A 209 -25.89 -8.04 2.25
C SER A 209 -25.02 -7.59 1.07
N PHE A 210 -25.53 -7.68 -0.17
CA PHE A 210 -24.87 -7.18 -1.38
C PHE A 210 -25.47 -5.86 -1.88
N ILE A 211 -26.80 -5.72 -1.82
CA ILE A 211 -27.50 -4.54 -2.35
C ILE A 211 -27.08 -3.28 -1.59
N VAL A 212 -27.02 -3.33 -0.24
CA VAL A 212 -26.65 -2.16 0.57
C VAL A 212 -25.21 -1.72 0.30
N PRO A 213 -24.18 -2.59 0.32
CA PRO A 213 -22.82 -2.22 -0.12
C PRO A 213 -22.76 -1.73 -1.56
N GLY A 214 -23.53 -2.32 -2.47
CA GLY A 214 -23.60 -1.89 -3.87
C GLY A 214 -24.13 -0.46 -4.02
N ILE A 215 -25.14 -0.07 -3.26
CA ILE A 215 -25.66 1.30 -3.22
C ILE A 215 -24.61 2.25 -2.63
N ILE A 216 -23.93 1.85 -1.55
CA ILE A 216 -22.91 2.69 -0.91
C ILE A 216 -21.78 3.02 -1.88
N ILE A 217 -21.23 2.03 -2.61
CA ILE A 217 -20.16 2.29 -3.56
C ILE A 217 -20.64 3.12 -4.75
N ALA A 218 -21.89 2.94 -5.22
CA ALA A 218 -22.46 3.76 -6.27
C ALA A 218 -22.61 5.23 -5.84
N VAL A 219 -23.10 5.48 -4.63
CA VAL A 219 -23.19 6.83 -4.05
C VAL A 219 -21.80 7.46 -3.93
N MET A 220 -20.81 6.70 -3.47
CA MET A 220 -19.43 7.19 -3.41
C MET A 220 -18.85 7.47 -4.81
N GLY A 221 -19.28 6.74 -5.85
CA GLY A 221 -18.95 7.06 -7.24
C GLY A 221 -19.51 8.42 -7.70
N VAL A 222 -20.72 8.75 -7.29
CA VAL A 222 -21.32 10.08 -7.53
C VAL A 222 -20.54 11.17 -6.76
N VAL A 223 -20.20 10.92 -5.49
CA VAL A 223 -19.36 11.85 -4.69
C VAL A 223 -18.00 12.05 -5.35
N CYS A 224 -17.37 10.99 -5.87
CA CYS A 224 -16.11 11.05 -6.60
C CYS A 224 -16.24 12.01 -7.82
N PHE A 225 -17.28 11.85 -8.61
CA PHE A 225 -17.52 12.68 -9.79
C PHE A 225 -17.60 14.16 -9.46
N PHE A 226 -18.27 14.54 -8.37
CA PHE A 226 -18.48 15.95 -8.01
C PHE A 226 -17.34 16.57 -7.20
N PHE A 227 -16.61 15.81 -6.40
CA PHE A 227 -15.71 16.36 -5.38
C PHE A 227 -14.24 15.99 -5.53
N LEU A 228 -13.86 15.01 -6.37
CA LEU A 228 -12.46 14.65 -6.51
C LEU A 228 -11.68 15.71 -7.31
N VAL A 229 -10.62 16.22 -6.69
CA VAL A 229 -9.62 17.09 -7.33
C VAL A 229 -8.38 16.25 -7.62
N GLU A 230 -8.03 16.10 -8.90
CA GLU A 230 -6.98 15.19 -9.35
C GLU A 230 -5.58 15.72 -9.07
N LYS A 231 -5.38 17.04 -9.24
CA LYS A 231 -4.07 17.71 -9.14
C LYS A 231 -4.15 18.97 -8.29
N PRO A 232 -3.08 19.29 -7.52
CA PRO A 232 -3.01 20.55 -6.75
C PRO A 232 -3.14 21.79 -7.63
N GLU A 233 -2.64 21.74 -8.87
CA GLU A 233 -2.68 22.84 -9.85
C GLU A 233 -4.10 23.28 -10.18
N ASP A 234 -5.06 22.34 -10.25
CA ASP A 234 -6.46 22.58 -10.59
C ASP A 234 -7.15 23.55 -9.60
N VAL A 235 -6.60 23.66 -8.39
CA VAL A 235 -7.13 24.52 -7.31
C VAL A 235 -6.10 25.55 -6.82
N ASN A 236 -5.07 25.84 -7.62
CA ASN A 236 -3.99 26.77 -7.29
C ASN A 236 -3.31 26.46 -5.93
N CYS A 237 -3.07 25.19 -5.65
CA CYS A 237 -2.28 24.72 -4.52
C CYS A 237 -0.83 24.46 -4.94
N SER A 238 0.09 24.52 -3.97
CA SER A 238 1.51 24.26 -4.19
C SER A 238 1.76 22.79 -4.53
N LEU A 239 2.61 22.56 -5.55
CA LEU A 239 3.10 21.22 -5.87
C LEU A 239 3.88 20.63 -4.70
N PRO A 240 3.83 19.30 -4.48
CA PRO A 240 4.67 18.67 -3.49
C PRO A 240 6.14 18.81 -3.90
N GLN A 241 6.98 19.35 -2.99
CA GLN A 241 8.41 19.51 -3.24
C GLN A 241 9.05 18.12 -3.42
N HIS A 242 9.50 17.84 -4.61
CA HIS A 242 10.43 16.76 -4.89
C HIS A 242 11.84 17.26 -4.55
N HIS A 243 12.36 16.96 -3.36
CA HIS A 243 13.73 17.23 -2.98
C HIS A 243 14.68 16.41 -3.86
N ASP A 244 15.09 16.93 -5.03
CA ASP A 244 16.24 16.41 -5.80
C ASP A 244 16.61 17.26 -7.02
N LEU A 245 16.49 18.59 -6.91
CA LEU A 245 17.25 19.49 -7.77
C LEU A 245 18.03 20.44 -6.86
N PRO A 246 19.37 20.57 -7.00
CA PRO A 246 20.05 21.72 -6.44
C PRO A 246 19.40 22.94 -7.08
N GLU A 247 18.90 23.82 -6.22
CA GLU A 247 18.37 25.11 -6.57
C GLU A 247 19.39 25.79 -7.50
N GLN A 248 19.08 25.84 -8.79
CA GLN A 248 19.78 26.78 -9.68
C GLN A 248 19.36 28.14 -9.17
N GLU A 249 20.27 28.82 -8.47
CA GLU A 249 20.16 30.23 -8.16
C GLU A 249 19.69 30.95 -9.42
N PRO A 250 18.62 31.77 -9.34
CA PRO A 250 18.26 32.62 -10.44
C PRO A 250 19.44 33.57 -10.66
N LEU A 251 20.12 33.42 -11.79
CA LEU A 251 21.11 34.40 -12.26
C LEU A 251 20.43 35.76 -12.19
N LEU A 252 20.82 36.54 -11.19
CA LEU A 252 20.47 37.94 -11.01
C LEU A 252 20.72 38.65 -12.34
N ARG A 253 19.63 39.01 -13.00
CA ARG A 253 19.63 39.91 -14.14
C ARG A 253 20.06 41.28 -13.62
N SER A 254 21.37 41.54 -13.69
CA SER A 254 21.93 42.88 -13.47
C SER A 254 21.33 43.81 -14.51
N SER A 255 20.39 44.63 -14.06
CA SER A 255 19.86 45.77 -14.79
C SER A 255 20.86 46.90 -14.59
N SER A 256 21.75 47.08 -15.54
CA SER A 256 22.46 48.34 -15.70
C SER A 256 21.76 49.14 -16.80
N ASN A 257 21.10 50.22 -16.36
CA ASN A 257 20.66 51.32 -17.22
C ASN A 257 21.88 51.97 -17.85
N GLU A 258 21.93 52.02 -19.16
CA GLU A 258 22.63 53.08 -19.90
C GLU A 258 21.74 53.53 -21.06
N GLU A 259 21.21 54.73 -20.93
CA GLU A 259 20.65 55.53 -22.02
C GLU A 259 21.77 55.92 -22.97
N ILE A 260 21.63 55.67 -24.27
CA ILE A 260 22.26 56.50 -25.33
C ILE A 260 21.33 56.57 -26.54
N PHE A 261 21.05 57.80 -26.93
CA PHE A 261 20.35 58.33 -28.09
C PHE A 261 20.91 57.84 -29.43
N GLY A 262 20.03 57.69 -30.44
CA GLY A 262 20.43 57.74 -31.85
C GLY A 262 19.54 56.90 -32.78
N SER A 263 18.64 57.58 -33.50
CA SER A 263 17.85 57.10 -34.66
C SER A 263 18.67 57.04 -35.94
N PRO A 264 18.10 56.69 -37.12
CA PRO A 264 17.53 55.42 -37.58
C PRO A 264 18.13 54.95 -38.91
N ALA A 265 18.04 53.68 -39.25
CA ALA A 265 18.02 53.27 -40.67
C ALA A 265 17.49 51.81 -40.83
N HIS A 266 16.50 51.74 -41.65
CA HIS A 266 16.03 50.66 -42.52
C HIS A 266 16.95 49.42 -42.68
N ASN A 267 16.41 48.19 -42.45
CA ASN A 267 16.22 47.20 -43.52
C ASN A 267 15.68 45.87 -42.97
N GLN A 268 14.58 45.44 -43.56
CA GLN A 268 14.16 44.12 -44.03
C GLN A 268 14.47 42.87 -43.17
N VAL A 269 13.35 42.27 -42.72
CA VAL A 269 12.93 40.88 -42.98
C VAL A 269 14.01 39.79 -42.83
N ASN A 270 13.83 38.96 -41.80
CA ASN A 270 13.75 37.52 -42.02
C ASN A 270 13.33 36.79 -40.72
N GLY A 271 12.23 36.09 -40.81
CA GLY A 271 11.93 34.81 -40.16
C GLY A 271 12.33 34.67 -38.69
N VAL A 272 11.48 35.16 -37.78
CA VAL A 272 11.44 34.61 -36.42
C VAL A 272 10.93 33.17 -36.56
N ARG A 273 11.88 32.27 -36.72
CA ARG A 273 11.63 30.83 -36.48
C ARG A 273 11.28 30.73 -35.01
N SER A 274 9.96 30.64 -34.70
CA SER A 274 9.50 30.19 -33.41
C SER A 274 10.13 28.83 -33.16
N VAL A 275 11.16 28.79 -32.33
CA VAL A 275 11.62 27.55 -31.70
C VAL A 275 10.44 27.14 -30.84
N GLN A 276 9.60 26.25 -31.37
CA GLN A 276 8.72 25.42 -30.56
C GLN A 276 9.68 24.67 -29.63
N VAL A 277 9.79 25.13 -28.39
CA VAL A 277 10.26 24.30 -27.30
C VAL A 277 9.22 23.20 -27.23
N ALA A 278 9.53 22.09 -27.88
CA ALA A 278 8.83 20.84 -27.65
C ALA A 278 8.91 20.63 -26.14
N SER A 279 7.77 20.76 -25.47
CA SER A 279 7.63 20.29 -24.11
C SER A 279 7.79 18.76 -24.21
N ASP A 280 9.02 18.25 -24.01
CA ASP A 280 9.26 16.85 -23.79
C ASP A 280 8.53 16.48 -22.49
N GLU A 281 7.23 16.17 -22.61
CA GLU A 281 6.56 15.46 -21.53
C GLU A 281 7.30 14.14 -21.32
N PRO A 282 7.70 13.81 -20.08
CA PRO A 282 8.46 12.60 -19.81
C PRO A 282 7.68 11.38 -20.31
N GLU A 283 8.30 10.60 -21.19
CA GLU A 283 7.72 9.41 -21.79
C GLU A 283 7.45 8.35 -20.71
N ALA A 284 6.25 7.73 -20.72
CA ALA A 284 5.89 6.70 -19.76
C ALA A 284 6.85 5.50 -19.87
N ILE A 285 7.29 4.96 -18.72
CA ILE A 285 8.18 3.80 -18.70
C ILE A 285 7.52 2.58 -19.32
N SER A 286 8.26 1.79 -20.10
CA SER A 286 7.75 0.52 -20.59
C SER A 286 7.63 -0.52 -19.46
N PHE A 287 6.72 -1.49 -19.61
CA PHE A 287 6.55 -2.59 -18.66
C PHE A 287 7.86 -3.34 -18.35
N LEU A 288 8.63 -3.67 -19.37
CA LEU A 288 9.95 -4.31 -19.21
C LEU A 288 10.97 -3.38 -18.55
N GLY A 289 10.90 -2.08 -18.80
CA GLY A 289 11.72 -1.08 -18.13
C GLY A 289 11.44 -1.03 -16.62
N ALA A 290 10.18 -1.10 -16.23
CA ALA A 290 9.76 -1.11 -14.82
C ALA A 290 10.23 -2.39 -14.09
N LEU A 291 10.21 -3.56 -14.74
CA LEU A 291 10.73 -4.81 -14.17
C LEU A 291 12.25 -4.79 -13.91
N ARG A 292 12.99 -3.93 -14.60
CA ARG A 292 14.45 -3.77 -14.39
C ARG A 292 14.80 -2.91 -13.17
N ILE A 293 13.83 -2.23 -12.57
CA ILE A 293 14.05 -1.46 -11.36
C ILE A 293 14.40 -2.43 -10.22
N PRO A 294 15.54 -2.25 -9.53
CA PRO A 294 15.97 -3.16 -8.46
C PRO A 294 14.94 -3.23 -7.33
N GLY A 295 14.45 -4.41 -7.02
CA GLY A 295 13.47 -4.66 -5.97
C GLY A 295 12.05 -4.87 -6.49
N VAL A 296 11.69 -4.44 -7.70
CA VAL A 296 10.33 -4.61 -8.24
C VAL A 296 9.94 -6.08 -8.33
N VAL A 297 10.81 -6.93 -8.87
CA VAL A 297 10.52 -8.36 -9.02
C VAL A 297 10.44 -9.07 -7.66
N GLU A 298 11.40 -8.80 -6.77
CA GLU A 298 11.47 -9.41 -5.44
C GLU A 298 10.22 -9.05 -4.60
N PHE A 299 9.85 -7.79 -4.54
CA PHE A 299 8.65 -7.36 -3.81
C PHE A 299 7.36 -7.82 -4.48
N SER A 300 7.30 -7.90 -5.81
CA SER A 300 6.13 -8.42 -6.52
C SER A 300 5.88 -9.89 -6.20
N LEU A 301 6.94 -10.72 -6.20
CA LEU A 301 6.83 -12.14 -5.86
C LEU A 301 6.54 -12.35 -4.37
N CYS A 302 7.12 -11.55 -3.49
CA CYS A 302 6.75 -11.55 -2.07
C CYS A 302 5.27 -11.22 -1.89
N LEU A 303 4.76 -10.17 -2.57
CA LEU A 303 3.37 -9.77 -2.48
C LEU A 303 2.42 -10.84 -3.03
N LEU A 304 2.82 -11.59 -4.06
CA LEU A 304 2.02 -12.72 -4.56
C LEU A 304 1.68 -13.67 -3.41
N PHE A 305 2.67 -14.10 -2.65
CA PHE A 305 2.47 -15.04 -1.55
C PHE A 305 1.82 -14.37 -0.32
N ALA A 306 2.19 -13.15 0.02
CA ALA A 306 1.56 -12.42 1.12
C ALA A 306 0.07 -12.16 0.87
N LYS A 307 -0.33 -11.79 -0.37
CA LYS A 307 -1.74 -11.66 -0.73
C LYS A 307 -2.47 -13.00 -0.80
N LEU A 308 -1.78 -14.08 -1.19
CA LEU A 308 -2.36 -15.43 -1.13
C LEU A 308 -2.85 -15.73 0.28
N VAL A 309 -2.02 -15.48 1.30
CA VAL A 309 -2.39 -15.70 2.70
C VAL A 309 -3.51 -14.74 3.14
N SER A 310 -3.32 -13.43 2.93
CA SER A 310 -4.27 -12.40 3.37
C SER A 310 -5.66 -12.59 2.74
N TYR A 311 -5.75 -12.89 1.44
CA TYR A 311 -7.02 -13.07 0.75
C TYR A 311 -7.68 -14.42 1.05
N THR A 312 -6.92 -15.45 1.38
CA THR A 312 -7.52 -16.69 1.93
C THR A 312 -8.25 -16.38 3.23
N PHE A 313 -7.64 -15.64 4.16
CA PHE A 313 -8.33 -15.20 5.36
C PHE A 313 -9.54 -14.30 5.06
N LEU A 314 -9.40 -13.36 4.13
CA LEU A 314 -10.49 -12.46 3.73
C LEU A 314 -11.76 -13.22 3.31
N TYR A 315 -11.60 -14.28 2.51
CA TYR A 315 -12.72 -14.99 1.88
C TYR A 315 -13.16 -16.25 2.63
N TRP A 316 -12.27 -16.86 3.44
CA TRP A 316 -12.52 -18.16 4.06
C TRP A 316 -12.53 -18.17 5.59
N LEU A 317 -11.98 -17.12 6.24
CA LEU A 317 -11.93 -17.06 7.71
C LEU A 317 -13.32 -17.14 8.37
N PRO A 318 -14.37 -16.42 7.90
CA PRO A 318 -15.70 -16.56 8.49
C PRO A 318 -16.24 -17.97 8.39
N LEU A 319 -16.07 -18.64 7.24
CA LEU A 319 -16.51 -20.01 7.05
C LEU A 319 -15.72 -20.99 7.94
N TYR A 320 -14.40 -20.78 8.10
CA TYR A 320 -13.58 -21.55 9.01
C TYR A 320 -14.06 -21.42 10.46
N ILE A 321 -14.32 -20.19 10.92
CA ILE A 321 -14.80 -19.92 12.28
C ILE A 321 -16.18 -20.56 12.48
N ALA A 322 -17.09 -20.45 11.51
CA ALA A 322 -18.41 -21.08 11.58
C ALA A 322 -18.31 -22.61 11.69
N ASN A 323 -17.46 -23.25 10.89
CA ASN A 323 -17.35 -24.71 10.85
C ASN A 323 -16.59 -25.31 12.05
N VAL A 324 -15.57 -24.58 12.57
CA VAL A 324 -14.68 -25.12 13.63
C VAL A 324 -15.12 -24.68 15.02
N ALA A 325 -15.56 -23.42 15.17
CA ALA A 325 -15.99 -22.85 16.44
C ALA A 325 -17.51 -22.83 16.63
N HIS A 326 -18.27 -23.34 15.65
CA HIS A 326 -19.74 -23.45 15.68
C HIS A 326 -20.47 -22.11 15.92
N PHE A 327 -19.92 -21.01 15.42
CA PHE A 327 -20.60 -19.73 15.41
C PHE A 327 -21.63 -19.69 14.26
N ASP A 328 -22.72 -18.95 14.47
CA ASP A 328 -23.63 -18.59 13.39
C ASP A 328 -22.92 -17.66 12.35
N ALA A 329 -23.54 -17.49 11.20
CA ALA A 329 -22.96 -16.70 10.08
C ALA A 329 -22.60 -15.27 10.49
N LYS A 330 -23.46 -14.64 11.31
CA LYS A 330 -23.22 -13.30 11.84
C LYS A 330 -22.05 -13.27 12.81
N GLY A 331 -22.07 -14.15 13.83
CA GLY A 331 -21.01 -14.23 14.84
C GLY A 331 -19.65 -14.56 14.25
N ALA A 332 -19.58 -15.47 13.26
CA ALA A 332 -18.37 -15.78 12.53
C ALA A 332 -17.85 -14.57 11.72
N GLY A 333 -18.75 -13.82 11.09
CA GLY A 333 -18.46 -12.57 10.42
C GLY A 333 -17.91 -11.52 11.37
N ASP A 334 -18.56 -11.30 12.52
CA ASP A 334 -18.13 -10.33 13.53
C ASP A 334 -16.75 -10.70 14.10
N MET A 335 -16.52 -11.99 14.41
CA MET A 335 -15.20 -12.48 14.86
C MET A 335 -14.11 -12.27 13.81
N SER A 336 -14.40 -12.47 12.53
CA SER A 336 -13.42 -12.24 11.47
C SER A 336 -12.95 -10.79 11.37
N THR A 337 -13.74 -9.82 11.87
CA THR A 337 -13.34 -8.40 11.89
C THR A 337 -12.12 -8.14 12.76
N LEU A 338 -11.88 -8.97 13.79
CA LEU A 338 -10.71 -8.83 14.66
C LEU A 338 -9.40 -9.05 13.91
N PHE A 339 -9.40 -9.91 12.88
CA PHE A 339 -8.26 -10.07 11.99
C PHE A 339 -7.99 -8.78 11.21
N ASP A 340 -9.03 -8.10 10.75
CA ASP A 340 -8.92 -6.81 10.06
C ASP A 340 -8.47 -5.68 11.00
N VAL A 341 -8.95 -5.66 12.26
CA VAL A 341 -8.47 -4.72 13.29
C VAL A 341 -6.97 -4.92 13.54
N GLY A 342 -6.53 -6.17 13.67
CA GLY A 342 -5.11 -6.50 13.72
C GLY A 342 -4.35 -5.99 12.50
N GLY A 343 -4.93 -6.11 11.30
CA GLY A 343 -4.36 -5.62 10.05
C GLY A 343 -4.12 -4.11 10.03
N ILE A 344 -5.01 -3.31 10.61
CA ILE A 344 -4.80 -1.85 10.77
C ILE A 344 -3.55 -1.59 11.61
N LEU A 345 -3.48 -2.22 12.77
CA LEU A 345 -2.32 -2.06 13.67
C LEU A 345 -1.03 -2.51 13.00
N GLY A 346 -1.06 -3.66 12.34
CA GLY A 346 0.10 -4.23 11.63
C GLY A 346 0.61 -3.33 10.50
N GLY A 347 -0.27 -2.75 9.71
CA GLY A 347 0.08 -1.82 8.63
C GLY A 347 0.75 -0.55 9.16
N ILE A 348 0.23 0.02 10.25
CA ILE A 348 0.80 1.20 10.91
C ILE A 348 2.17 0.86 11.50
N PHE A 349 2.30 -0.23 12.26
CA PHE A 349 3.56 -0.66 12.86
C PHE A 349 4.62 -0.97 11.80
N ALA A 350 4.25 -1.69 10.73
CA ALA A 350 5.16 -1.96 9.62
C ALA A 350 5.67 -0.66 8.98
N GLY A 351 4.78 0.31 8.76
CA GLY A 351 5.12 1.63 8.24
C GLY A 351 6.11 2.37 9.15
N VAL A 352 5.82 2.49 10.44
CA VAL A 352 6.67 3.16 11.42
C VAL A 352 8.04 2.49 11.55
N ILE A 353 8.06 1.17 11.74
CA ILE A 353 9.31 0.42 11.90
C ILE A 353 10.18 0.56 10.64
N SER A 354 9.59 0.44 9.46
CA SER A 354 10.33 0.53 8.21
C SER A 354 10.85 1.94 7.93
N ASP A 355 10.14 3.00 8.33
CA ASP A 355 10.60 4.39 8.23
C ASP A 355 11.75 4.67 9.22
N TYR A 356 11.68 4.09 10.43
CA TYR A 356 12.72 4.25 11.44
C TYR A 356 14.01 3.49 11.10
N THR A 357 13.88 2.25 10.62
CA THR A 357 15.02 1.37 10.32
C THR A 357 15.63 1.61 8.94
N GLY A 358 14.87 2.21 8.03
CA GLY A 358 15.22 2.31 6.60
C GLY A 358 15.23 0.95 5.88
N GLY A 359 14.69 -0.13 6.52
CA GLY A 359 14.70 -1.50 6.01
C GLY A 359 13.31 -2.01 5.66
N ARG A 360 12.84 -1.72 4.44
CA ARG A 360 11.52 -2.15 3.96
C ARG A 360 11.43 -3.68 3.86
N ALA A 361 12.42 -4.31 3.23
CA ALA A 361 12.46 -5.76 3.03
C ALA A 361 12.64 -6.51 4.35
N THR A 362 13.50 -6.00 5.23
CA THR A 362 13.75 -6.61 6.53
C THR A 362 12.50 -6.58 7.42
N THR A 363 11.77 -5.45 7.44
CA THR A 363 10.52 -5.33 8.19
C THR A 363 9.49 -6.34 7.71
N CYS A 364 9.26 -6.43 6.39
CA CYS A 364 8.35 -7.42 5.81
C CYS A 364 8.77 -8.86 6.17
N CYS A 365 10.06 -9.20 6.01
CA CYS A 365 10.56 -10.54 6.25
C CYS A 365 10.41 -10.96 7.73
N VAL A 366 10.74 -10.08 8.68
CA VAL A 366 10.59 -10.36 10.12
C VAL A 366 9.13 -10.63 10.47
N MET A 367 8.18 -9.83 9.96
CA MET A 367 6.75 -10.04 10.21
C MET A 367 6.26 -11.38 9.64
N LEU A 368 6.66 -11.76 8.43
CA LEU A 368 6.29 -13.02 7.79
C LEU A 368 6.92 -14.24 8.51
N VAL A 369 8.18 -14.14 8.95
CA VAL A 369 8.84 -15.20 9.72
C VAL A 369 8.11 -15.45 11.05
N VAL A 370 7.59 -14.41 11.69
CA VAL A 370 6.80 -14.54 12.93
C VAL A 370 5.38 -15.01 12.62
N ALA A 371 4.81 -14.64 11.45
CA ALA A 371 3.47 -15.06 11.04
C ALA A 371 3.34 -16.59 10.90
N ALA A 372 4.32 -17.25 10.30
CA ALA A 372 4.26 -18.69 10.06
C ALA A 372 4.04 -19.54 11.34
N PRO A 373 4.82 -19.40 12.44
CA PRO A 373 4.55 -20.13 13.68
C PRO A 373 3.23 -19.66 14.35
N MET A 374 2.84 -18.39 14.18
CA MET A 374 1.58 -17.91 14.74
C MET A 374 0.36 -18.49 14.04
N LEU A 375 0.41 -18.71 12.73
CA LEU A 375 -0.64 -19.41 11.97
C LEU A 375 -0.77 -20.86 12.42
N PHE A 376 0.36 -21.54 12.64
CA PHE A 376 0.37 -22.89 13.20
C PHE A 376 -0.29 -22.93 14.59
N LEU A 377 0.08 -21.99 15.45
CA LEU A 377 -0.45 -21.89 16.81
C LEU A 377 -1.95 -21.57 16.80
N TYR A 378 -2.39 -20.65 15.93
CA TYR A 378 -3.81 -20.32 15.79
C TYR A 378 -4.64 -21.53 15.36
N ASN A 379 -4.16 -22.32 14.42
CA ASN A 379 -4.85 -23.54 13.98
C ASN A 379 -5.03 -24.57 15.11
N HIS A 380 -4.07 -24.67 16.05
CA HIS A 380 -4.07 -25.70 17.09
C HIS A 380 -4.75 -25.26 18.39
N ILE A 381 -4.60 -24.01 18.79
CA ILE A 381 -5.10 -23.51 20.08
C ILE A 381 -5.98 -22.27 19.97
N GLY A 382 -6.14 -21.71 18.77
CA GLY A 382 -6.91 -20.47 18.55
C GLY A 382 -8.38 -20.57 18.92
N GLN A 383 -8.91 -21.80 19.05
CA GLN A 383 -10.30 -22.07 19.43
C GLN A 383 -10.49 -22.33 20.95
N ASN A 384 -9.40 -22.31 21.73
CA ASN A 384 -9.43 -22.63 23.16
C ASN A 384 -9.90 -21.44 24.04
N GLY A 385 -11.08 -20.93 23.77
CA GLY A 385 -11.72 -19.86 24.54
C GLY A 385 -11.68 -18.51 23.82
N LEU A 386 -12.69 -17.69 24.13
CA LEU A 386 -12.96 -16.41 23.44
C LEU A 386 -11.78 -15.45 23.48
N ALA A 387 -11.13 -15.29 24.64
CA ALA A 387 -10.00 -14.38 24.80
C ALA A 387 -8.80 -14.80 23.94
N THR A 388 -8.52 -16.10 23.86
CA THR A 388 -7.45 -16.66 23.02
C THR A 388 -7.76 -16.43 21.54
N THR A 389 -8.98 -16.69 21.11
CA THR A 389 -9.44 -16.45 19.73
C THR A 389 -9.27 -14.99 19.34
N ILE A 390 -9.73 -14.05 20.19
CA ILE A 390 -9.62 -12.60 19.96
C ILE A 390 -8.13 -12.18 19.82
N GLY A 391 -7.32 -12.53 20.81
CA GLY A 391 -5.90 -12.15 20.82
C GLY A 391 -5.13 -12.69 19.63
N MET A 392 -5.36 -13.94 19.28
CA MET A 392 -4.66 -14.59 18.16
C MET A 392 -5.12 -14.06 16.80
N LEU A 393 -6.42 -13.80 16.61
CA LEU A 393 -6.92 -13.19 15.38
C LEU A 393 -6.31 -11.80 15.14
N MET A 394 -6.28 -10.97 16.19
CA MET A 394 -5.66 -9.64 16.07
C MET A 394 -4.16 -9.71 15.78
N PHE A 395 -3.44 -10.63 16.44
CA PHE A 395 -2.01 -10.77 16.26
C PHE A 395 -1.66 -11.37 14.88
N CYS A 396 -2.35 -12.43 14.46
CA CYS A 396 -2.21 -12.99 13.10
C CYS A 396 -2.56 -11.94 12.04
N GLY A 397 -3.65 -11.20 12.21
CA GLY A 397 -4.05 -10.13 11.31
C GLY A 397 -2.98 -9.05 11.17
N SER A 398 -2.32 -8.68 12.28
CA SER A 398 -1.24 -7.71 12.29
C SER A 398 -0.01 -8.20 11.50
N LEU A 399 0.38 -9.45 11.68
CA LEU A 399 1.55 -10.03 11.04
C LEU A 399 1.35 -10.30 9.54
N VAL A 400 0.16 -10.75 9.15
CA VAL A 400 -0.17 -11.08 7.75
C VAL A 400 -0.40 -9.83 6.92
N ASN A 401 -1.19 -8.87 7.44
CA ASN A 401 -1.55 -7.68 6.69
C ASN A 401 -0.50 -6.56 6.75
N GLY A 402 0.43 -6.58 7.70
CA GLY A 402 1.51 -5.59 7.79
C GLY A 402 2.40 -5.54 6.56
N PRO A 403 3.04 -6.66 6.16
CA PRO A 403 3.83 -6.75 4.94
C PRO A 403 3.03 -6.40 3.69
N TYR A 404 1.79 -6.90 3.58
CA TYR A 404 0.89 -6.57 2.48
C TYR A 404 0.68 -5.06 2.38
N ALA A 405 0.32 -4.38 3.47
CA ALA A 405 0.10 -2.94 3.50
C ALA A 405 1.37 -2.16 3.13
N LEU A 406 2.52 -2.56 3.67
CA LEU A 406 3.80 -1.87 3.42
C LEU A 406 4.23 -1.99 1.95
N ILE A 407 4.10 -3.18 1.34
CA ILE A 407 4.52 -3.41 -0.04
C ILE A 407 3.61 -2.69 -1.03
N THR A 408 2.30 -2.78 -0.86
CA THR A 408 1.33 -2.15 -1.78
C THR A 408 1.36 -0.63 -1.74
N THR A 409 1.86 -0.03 -0.67
CA THR A 409 1.86 1.43 -0.48
C THR A 409 3.26 2.03 -0.52
N ALA A 410 3.98 2.01 0.60
CA ALA A 410 5.26 2.71 0.73
C ALA A 410 6.35 2.15 -0.20
N VAL A 411 6.46 0.82 -0.30
CA VAL A 411 7.45 0.18 -1.18
C VAL A 411 7.15 0.48 -2.65
N SER A 412 5.89 0.33 -3.08
CA SER A 412 5.48 0.64 -4.46
C SER A 412 5.75 2.10 -4.81
N ALA A 413 5.49 3.03 -3.88
CA ALA A 413 5.76 4.45 -4.07
C ALA A 413 7.27 4.75 -4.13
N ASP A 414 8.09 4.09 -3.28
CA ASP A 414 9.55 4.27 -3.28
C ASP A 414 10.17 3.71 -4.57
N LEU A 415 9.72 2.56 -5.04
CA LEU A 415 10.18 1.94 -6.29
C LEU A 415 9.72 2.73 -7.53
N GLY A 416 8.49 3.23 -7.54
CA GLY A 416 7.97 4.08 -8.62
C GLY A 416 8.61 5.45 -8.71
N THR A 417 9.41 5.84 -7.70
CA THR A 417 10.19 7.09 -7.67
C THR A 417 11.68 6.85 -7.47
N HIS A 418 12.16 5.65 -7.85
CA HIS A 418 13.56 5.25 -7.68
C HIS A 418 14.53 6.16 -8.47
N GLU A 419 15.77 6.31 -7.96
CA GLU A 419 16.78 7.19 -8.58
C GLU A 419 17.13 6.84 -10.03
N CYS A 420 16.98 5.58 -10.43
CA CYS A 420 17.16 5.14 -11.83
C CYS A 420 16.16 5.81 -12.80
N LEU A 421 15.09 6.39 -12.28
CA LEU A 421 13.99 7.01 -13.03
C LEU A 421 14.13 8.54 -13.13
N ARG A 422 15.31 9.11 -12.86
CA ARG A 422 15.55 10.56 -12.89
C ARG A 422 15.07 11.15 -14.23
N GLY A 423 13.99 11.95 -14.16
CA GLY A 423 13.35 12.59 -15.32
C GLY A 423 12.07 11.91 -15.82
N ASN A 424 11.66 10.74 -15.29
CA ASN A 424 10.44 10.05 -15.72
C ASN A 424 9.43 9.95 -14.57
N ALA A 425 8.56 10.97 -14.42
CA ALA A 425 7.56 11.04 -13.36
C ALA A 425 6.38 10.06 -13.54
N LYS A 426 6.25 9.40 -14.70
CA LYS A 426 5.12 8.52 -15.05
C LYS A 426 5.35 7.03 -14.73
N ALA A 427 6.39 6.68 -13.96
CA ALA A 427 6.69 5.28 -13.63
C ALA A 427 5.88 4.73 -12.43
N LEU A 428 5.33 5.60 -11.59
CA LEU A 428 4.66 5.20 -10.35
C LEU A 428 3.45 4.30 -10.59
N SER A 429 2.60 4.65 -11.54
CA SER A 429 1.40 3.87 -11.89
C SER A 429 1.78 2.50 -12.45
N THR A 430 2.75 2.44 -13.37
CA THR A 430 3.21 1.19 -13.98
C THR A 430 3.84 0.24 -12.94
N VAL A 431 4.72 0.76 -12.07
CA VAL A 431 5.36 -0.03 -11.01
C VAL A 431 4.32 -0.55 -10.01
N THR A 432 3.40 0.32 -9.58
CA THR A 432 2.31 -0.05 -8.68
C THR A 432 1.41 -1.12 -9.31
N ALA A 433 1.07 -0.99 -10.60
CA ALA A 433 0.26 -1.96 -11.33
C ALA A 433 0.96 -3.33 -11.46
N ILE A 434 2.28 -3.36 -11.67
CA ILE A 434 3.06 -4.61 -11.72
C ILE A 434 3.06 -5.30 -10.35
N ILE A 435 3.38 -4.57 -9.30
CA ILE A 435 3.47 -5.11 -7.94
C ILE A 435 2.08 -5.61 -7.50
N ASP A 436 1.05 -4.78 -7.64
CA ASP A 436 -0.30 -5.13 -7.22
C ASP A 436 -0.95 -6.19 -8.11
N GLY A 437 -0.72 -6.13 -9.43
CA GLY A 437 -1.20 -7.13 -10.39
C GLY A 437 -0.59 -8.51 -10.11
N THR A 438 0.72 -8.59 -9.87
CA THR A 438 1.39 -9.85 -9.47
C THR A 438 0.85 -10.36 -8.13
N GLY A 439 0.65 -9.48 -7.15
CA GLY A 439 0.00 -9.83 -5.89
C GLY A 439 -1.42 -10.33 -6.07
N SER A 440 -2.16 -9.79 -7.04
CA SER A 440 -3.56 -10.18 -7.32
C SER A 440 -3.67 -11.59 -7.92
N ILE A 441 -2.61 -12.09 -8.57
CA ILE A 441 -2.52 -13.51 -8.94
C ILE A 441 -2.52 -14.38 -7.68
N GLY A 442 -1.72 -14.02 -6.67
CA GLY A 442 -1.70 -14.70 -5.38
C GLY A 442 -3.04 -14.62 -4.65
N ALA A 443 -3.68 -13.44 -4.69
CA ALA A 443 -5.02 -13.23 -4.15
C ALA A 443 -6.07 -14.17 -4.78
N ALA A 444 -5.95 -14.48 -6.08
CA ALA A 444 -6.83 -15.43 -6.75
C ALA A 444 -6.48 -16.90 -6.41
N LEU A 445 -5.18 -17.22 -6.33
CA LEU A 445 -4.73 -18.57 -6.04
C LEU A 445 -5.10 -19.01 -4.61
N GLY A 446 -5.02 -18.12 -3.61
CA GLY A 446 -5.27 -18.44 -2.22
C GLY A 446 -6.67 -19.02 -1.97
N PRO A 447 -7.76 -18.27 -2.22
CA PRO A 447 -9.12 -18.75 -2.07
C PRO A 447 -9.45 -19.96 -2.95
N LEU A 448 -8.89 -20.05 -4.16
CA LEU A 448 -9.06 -21.22 -5.03
C LEU A 448 -8.46 -22.48 -4.37
N LEU A 449 -7.21 -22.41 -3.92
CA LEU A 449 -6.55 -23.52 -3.25
C LEU A 449 -7.25 -23.88 -1.93
N ALA A 450 -7.73 -22.89 -1.18
CA ALA A 450 -8.53 -23.14 0.01
C ALA A 450 -9.82 -23.92 -0.32
N GLY A 451 -10.52 -23.57 -1.41
CA GLY A 451 -11.71 -24.30 -1.87
C GLY A 451 -11.42 -25.74 -2.30
N LEU A 452 -10.25 -26.00 -2.87
CA LEU A 452 -9.83 -27.33 -3.30
C LEU A 452 -9.28 -28.18 -2.15
N ILE A 453 -8.62 -27.57 -1.17
CA ILE A 453 -7.91 -28.26 -0.09
C ILE A 453 -8.80 -28.45 1.15
N SER A 454 -9.72 -27.50 1.42
CA SER A 454 -10.54 -27.54 2.63
C SER A 454 -11.39 -28.81 2.81
N PRO A 455 -11.87 -29.52 1.75
CA PRO A 455 -12.52 -30.83 1.92
C PRO A 455 -11.61 -31.89 2.54
N SER A 456 -10.29 -31.78 2.38
CA SER A 456 -9.31 -32.69 2.99
C SER A 456 -8.95 -32.33 4.45
N GLY A 457 -9.50 -31.24 4.97
CA GLY A 457 -9.30 -30.74 6.33
C GLY A 457 -8.63 -29.35 6.38
N TRP A 458 -9.07 -28.55 7.35
CA TRP A 458 -8.56 -27.18 7.55
C TRP A 458 -7.07 -27.11 7.88
N ASN A 459 -6.50 -28.14 8.53
CA ASN A 459 -5.05 -28.21 8.79
C ASN A 459 -4.22 -28.08 7.51
N ASN A 460 -4.68 -28.70 6.42
CA ASN A 460 -3.98 -28.64 5.14
C ASN A 460 -4.02 -27.23 4.53
N VAL A 461 -5.11 -26.49 4.75
CA VAL A 461 -5.21 -25.08 4.34
C VAL A 461 -4.18 -24.24 5.11
N PHE A 462 -4.05 -24.43 6.43
CA PHE A 462 -3.05 -23.71 7.23
C PHE A 462 -1.61 -24.06 6.83
N TYR A 463 -1.31 -25.33 6.50
CA TYR A 463 0.01 -25.71 5.98
C TYR A 463 0.32 -25.03 4.64
N MET A 464 -0.67 -24.89 3.77
CA MET A 464 -0.53 -24.11 2.53
C MET A 464 -0.19 -22.64 2.83
N LEU A 465 -0.89 -22.00 3.80
CA LEU A 465 -0.64 -20.60 4.18
C LEU A 465 0.76 -20.41 4.77
N ILE A 466 1.19 -21.29 5.67
CA ILE A 466 2.54 -21.27 6.26
C ILE A 466 3.60 -21.43 5.16
N THR A 467 3.39 -22.34 4.21
CA THR A 467 4.30 -22.53 3.08
C THR A 467 4.40 -21.26 2.23
N ALA A 468 3.28 -20.59 1.99
CA ALA A 468 3.25 -19.33 1.26
C ALA A 468 4.03 -18.21 1.98
N ASP A 469 3.89 -18.08 3.31
CA ASP A 469 4.66 -17.11 4.09
C ASP A 469 6.17 -17.36 4.02
N ILE A 470 6.59 -18.63 4.08
CA ILE A 470 8.00 -19.01 3.94
C ILE A 470 8.53 -18.66 2.55
N LEU A 471 7.76 -18.93 1.50
CA LEU A 471 8.13 -18.57 0.12
C LEU A 471 8.24 -17.04 -0.04
N ALA A 472 7.31 -16.27 0.54
CA ALA A 472 7.37 -14.81 0.54
C ALA A 472 8.69 -14.29 1.15
N CYS A 473 9.13 -14.87 2.28
CA CYS A 473 10.41 -14.55 2.91
C CYS A 473 11.61 -14.88 2.02
N LEU A 474 11.59 -16.03 1.34
CA LEU A 474 12.68 -16.46 0.47
C LEU A 474 12.91 -15.46 -0.68
N PHE A 475 11.85 -14.93 -1.28
CA PHE A 475 11.99 -13.92 -2.34
C PHE A 475 12.56 -12.59 -1.84
N LEU A 476 12.37 -12.23 -0.58
CA LEU A 476 12.98 -11.03 0.00
C LEU A 476 14.40 -11.24 0.52
N SER A 477 14.88 -12.47 0.65
CA SER A 477 16.15 -12.80 1.31
C SER A 477 17.35 -12.01 0.77
N ARG A 478 17.43 -11.81 -0.56
CA ARG A 478 18.48 -11.04 -1.22
C ARG A 478 18.44 -9.56 -0.80
N LEU A 479 17.26 -8.95 -0.75
CA LEU A 479 17.09 -7.55 -0.35
C LEU A 479 17.37 -7.36 1.13
N VAL A 480 16.90 -8.27 1.98
CA VAL A 480 17.19 -8.31 3.43
C VAL A 480 18.70 -8.36 3.66
N PHE A 481 19.40 -9.27 2.97
CA PHE A 481 20.85 -9.37 3.08
C PHE A 481 21.55 -8.05 2.69
N LYS A 482 21.07 -7.38 1.65
CA LYS A 482 21.60 -6.08 1.20
C LYS A 482 21.37 -4.98 2.25
N GLU A 483 20.16 -4.91 2.84
CA GLU A 483 19.82 -3.95 3.88
C GLU A 483 20.65 -4.17 5.15
N VAL A 484 20.71 -5.42 5.65
CA VAL A 484 21.49 -5.78 6.86
C VAL A 484 22.99 -5.50 6.65
N ARG A 485 23.55 -5.84 5.49
CA ARG A 485 24.94 -5.53 5.15
C ARG A 485 25.20 -4.02 5.12
N GLY A 486 24.24 -3.24 4.64
CA GLY A 486 24.29 -1.78 4.66
C GLY A 486 24.37 -1.24 6.09
N TRP A 487 23.55 -1.74 6.99
CA TRP A 487 23.59 -1.36 8.42
C TRP A 487 24.91 -1.75 9.09
N CYS A 488 25.39 -2.98 8.90
CA CYS A 488 26.66 -3.43 9.43
C CYS A 488 27.83 -2.55 8.93
N GLY A 489 27.84 -2.19 7.64
CA GLY A 489 28.84 -1.31 7.07
C GLY A 489 28.80 0.12 7.63
N TYR A 490 27.63 0.64 7.92
CA TYR A 490 27.43 1.94 8.56
C TYR A 490 27.95 1.94 10.01
N TYR A 491 27.61 0.93 10.80
CA TYR A 491 28.09 0.78 12.19
C TYR A 491 29.61 0.59 12.26
N THR A 492 30.21 -0.14 11.32
CA THR A 492 31.66 -0.32 11.26
C THR A 492 32.35 1.00 10.93
N ARG A 493 31.75 1.82 10.06
CA ARG A 493 32.28 3.15 9.70
C ARG A 493 32.17 4.16 10.85
N GLN A 494 31.06 4.17 11.58
CA GLN A 494 30.92 4.98 12.79
C GLN A 494 31.90 4.58 13.88
N ARG A 495 32.08 3.27 14.12
CA ARG A 495 33.09 2.79 15.07
C ARG A 495 34.53 3.18 14.68
N GLY A 496 34.84 3.15 13.36
CA GLY A 496 36.11 3.61 12.86
C GLY A 496 36.33 5.10 13.09
N THR A 497 35.33 5.94 12.80
CA THR A 497 35.40 7.38 13.07
C THR A 497 35.45 7.71 14.55
N ASP A 498 34.75 6.99 15.40
CA ASP A 498 34.82 7.16 16.86
C ASP A 498 36.17 6.72 17.45
N MET A 499 36.81 5.69 16.88
CA MET A 499 38.17 5.29 17.25
C MET A 499 39.20 6.33 16.78
N ASP A 500 39.08 6.81 15.53
CA ASP A 500 39.96 7.87 15.02
C ASP A 500 39.84 9.17 15.83
N VAL A 501 38.64 9.55 16.26
CA VAL A 501 38.42 10.72 17.15
C VAL A 501 38.96 10.46 18.54
N ARG A 502 38.87 9.23 19.07
CA ARG A 502 39.49 8.89 20.38
C ARG A 502 41.01 8.87 20.34
N ASP A 503 41.59 8.34 19.27
CA ASP A 503 43.03 8.29 19.08
C ASP A 503 43.60 9.69 18.76
N SER A 504 42.88 10.53 18.02
CA SER A 504 43.22 11.96 17.87
C SER A 504 43.21 12.71 19.21
N LYS A 505 42.18 12.53 20.04
CA LYS A 505 42.12 13.13 21.38
C LYS A 505 43.19 12.61 22.33
N LYS A 506 43.61 11.35 22.20
CA LYS A 506 44.77 10.82 22.96
C LYS A 506 46.07 11.41 22.47
N SER A 507 46.27 11.51 21.15
CA SER A 507 47.44 12.14 20.53
C SER A 507 47.57 13.59 20.95
N ASP A 508 46.47 14.37 20.94
CA ASP A 508 46.46 15.76 21.40
C ASP A 508 46.81 15.90 22.88
N ARG A 509 46.39 14.93 23.71
CA ARG A 509 46.73 14.94 25.14
C ARG A 509 48.20 14.62 25.39
N TRP A 510 48.78 13.70 24.61
CA TRP A 510 50.23 13.39 24.69
C TRP A 510 51.07 14.52 24.16
N THR A 511 50.65 15.19 23.07
CA THR A 511 51.34 16.35 22.49
C THR A 511 51.33 17.54 23.45
N LYS A 512 50.18 17.80 24.12
CA LYS A 512 50.07 18.80 25.17
C LYS A 512 50.95 18.47 26.39
N TRP A 513 51.03 17.19 26.79
CA TRP A 513 51.88 16.77 27.91
C TRP A 513 53.37 16.91 27.56
N MET A 514 53.81 16.57 26.35
CA MET A 514 55.19 16.76 25.86
C MET A 514 55.58 18.24 25.74
N CYS A 515 54.65 19.13 25.40
CA CYS A 515 54.91 20.57 25.36
C CYS A 515 55.07 21.20 26.73
N LEU A 516 54.40 20.64 27.74
CA LEU A 516 54.49 21.12 29.14
C LEU A 516 55.75 20.63 29.90
N THR A 517 56.41 19.58 29.42
CA THR A 517 57.56 18.96 30.10
C THR A 517 58.95 19.34 29.50
N ASN A 518 59.00 20.13 28.41
CA ASN A 518 60.29 20.53 27.81
C ASN A 518 60.35 22.04 27.55
N PRO A 519 60.91 22.84 28.46
CA PRO A 519 60.97 24.30 28.35
C PRO A 519 61.97 24.87 27.37
N ASN A 520 62.80 24.03 26.66
CA ASN A 520 63.90 24.48 25.83
C ASN A 520 63.72 24.28 24.33
N ARG A 521 62.51 24.25 23.79
CA ARG A 521 62.32 24.23 22.32
C ARG A 521 62.03 25.62 21.76
N PRO A 522 62.67 26.03 20.63
CA PRO A 522 62.41 27.33 20.01
C PRO A 522 60.99 27.36 19.44
N ARG A 523 60.30 28.47 19.64
CA ARG A 523 58.95 28.74 19.12
C ARG A 523 58.99 28.84 17.59
N VAL A 524 58.34 27.94 16.91
CA VAL A 524 58.13 28.01 15.45
C VAL A 524 56.88 28.84 15.17
N ARG A 525 57.03 29.95 14.48
CA ARG A 525 55.90 30.80 14.05
C ARG A 525 55.26 30.19 12.79
N VAL A 526 54.01 29.75 12.92
CA VAL A 526 53.22 29.31 11.77
C VAL A 526 52.37 30.49 11.30
N ILE A 527 52.59 30.95 10.09
CA ILE A 527 51.81 32.03 9.47
C ILE A 527 50.55 31.40 8.83
N HIS A 528 49.39 31.67 9.40
CA HIS A 528 48.11 31.35 8.80
C HIS A 528 47.78 32.34 7.67
N ARG A 529 47.34 31.83 6.54
CA ARG A 529 47.05 32.55 5.27
C ARG A 529 45.74 33.38 5.34
N ASN A 530 45.09 33.51 6.47
CA ASN A 530 43.93 34.37 6.68
C ASN A 530 44.19 35.35 7.84
N GLY A 531 44.91 36.34 7.60
CA GLY A 531 45.02 37.68 8.13
C GLY A 531 44.50 38.00 9.56
N THR A 532 44.52 37.09 10.52
CA THR A 532 44.26 37.38 11.95
C THR A 532 45.37 36.77 12.80
N ASN A 533 46.12 37.64 13.49
CA ASN A 533 47.11 37.25 14.49
C ASN A 533 46.38 36.57 15.68
N GLY A 534 46.64 35.29 15.86
CA GLY A 534 46.25 34.52 17.03
C GLY A 534 47.41 33.60 17.42
N ASP A 535 47.95 33.80 18.59
CA ASP A 535 49.00 32.96 19.14
C ASP A 535 48.49 31.57 19.50
N CYS A 536 49.27 30.57 19.09
CA CYS A 536 49.40 29.20 19.57
C CYS A 536 48.22 28.21 19.41
N ASP A 537 48.58 27.10 18.84
CA ASP A 537 48.21 25.71 19.05
C ASP A 537 47.26 25.07 18.02
N SER A 538 47.85 24.55 16.95
CA SER A 538 47.57 23.17 16.51
C SER A 538 48.30 22.86 15.18
N ALA A 539 49.17 21.89 15.23
CA ALA A 539 49.82 21.30 14.04
C ALA A 539 48.78 20.44 13.31
N GLY A 540 48.21 20.96 12.20
CA GLY A 540 47.37 20.21 11.30
C GLY A 540 48.20 19.43 10.31
N VAL A 541 48.16 18.12 10.35
CA VAL A 541 48.73 17.21 9.35
C VAL A 541 47.86 17.24 8.10
N LEU A 542 48.42 17.69 7.00
CA LEU A 542 47.83 17.63 5.65
C LEU A 542 47.77 16.17 5.18
N LEU A 543 46.62 15.55 5.24
CA LEU A 543 46.35 14.32 4.49
C LEU A 543 45.79 14.67 3.11
N LYS A 544 46.57 14.33 2.06
CA LYS A 544 46.16 14.35 0.66
C LYS A 544 44.89 13.54 0.46
N LYS A 545 43.80 14.18 0.04
CA LYS A 545 42.62 13.50 -0.50
C LYS A 545 42.96 12.87 -1.84
N SER A 546 43.07 11.56 -1.87
CA SER A 546 43.06 10.76 -3.09
C SER A 546 41.61 10.69 -3.59
N SER A 547 41.32 11.38 -4.69
CA SER A 547 40.05 11.29 -5.41
C SER A 547 40.10 10.10 -6.36
N THR A 548 39.50 8.99 -5.98
CA THR A 548 39.10 7.93 -6.92
C THR A 548 37.68 8.19 -7.42
N PRO A 549 37.42 8.15 -8.72
CA PRO A 549 36.10 8.42 -9.26
C PRO A 549 35.17 7.22 -9.04
N PHE A 550 34.03 7.48 -8.45
CA PHE A 550 32.93 6.54 -8.37
C PHE A 550 32.43 6.15 -9.76
N LYS A 551 32.56 4.89 -10.12
CA LYS A 551 31.95 4.30 -11.30
C LYS A 551 30.44 4.42 -11.22
N LYS A 552 29.83 5.19 -12.11
CA LYS A 552 28.39 5.23 -12.37
C LYS A 552 27.96 3.87 -12.92
N ASN A 553 27.24 3.08 -12.15
CA ASN A 553 26.49 1.93 -12.68
C ASN A 553 25.29 2.46 -13.47
N LYS A 554 25.34 2.32 -14.78
CA LYS A 554 24.17 2.49 -15.64
C LYS A 554 23.25 1.29 -15.43
N CYS A 555 21.95 1.54 -15.24
CA CYS A 555 20.92 0.52 -15.44
C CYS A 555 20.88 0.17 -16.94
N THR A 556 21.43 -0.94 -17.31
CA THR A 556 21.26 -1.58 -18.61
C THR A 556 20.33 -2.78 -18.45
#